data_e9c7a291893f97350ffbfeed30f03a48
#
_entry.id   e9c7a291893f97350ffbfeed30f03a48
#
_cell.length_a   1.000
_cell.length_b   1.000
_cell.length_c   1.000
_cell.angle_alpha   90.00
_cell.angle_beta   90.00
_cell.angle_gamma   90.00
#
_symmetry.space_group_name_H-M   'P 1'
#
loop_
_entity.id
_entity.type
_entity.pdbx_description
1 polymer ?
#
loop_
_entity_poly.entity_id
_entity_poly.type
_entity_poly.pdbx_seq_one_letter_code
_entity_poly.pdbx_strand_id
1 'polypeptide(L)'
;MRNITVSPEILEQSAAKIDEEKEQYQRLYGQLFETVDFMRSSWSGKDNTAFSNQIRKFENDFREVAVLCASYSEFLRNSARAYRETQDAIASEASHLA
;
A
#
# COMPACT_ATOMS: atom_id res chain seq x y z
N MET A 1 4.49 -24.01 19.70
CA MET A 1 4.41 -23.50 18.32
C MET A 1 3.10 -22.74 18.13
N ARG A 2 3.18 -21.51 17.66
CA ARG A 2 1.96 -20.73 17.42
C ARG A 2 1.33 -21.18 16.12
N ASN A 3 0.07 -21.56 16.17
CA ASN A 3 -0.70 -21.80 14.98
C ASN A 3 -1.29 -20.45 14.52
N ILE A 4 -0.81 -19.97 13.39
CA ILE A 4 -1.38 -18.78 12.79
C ILE A 4 -2.47 -19.24 11.82
N THR A 5 -3.70 -18.96 12.20
CA THR A 5 -4.85 -19.25 11.32
C THR A 5 -5.08 -18.02 10.46
N VAL A 6 -4.89 -18.18 9.17
CA VAL A 6 -5.17 -17.14 8.19
C VAL A 6 -6.54 -17.42 7.58
N SER A 7 -7.41 -16.43 7.59
CA SER A 7 -8.74 -16.54 7.00
C SER A 7 -8.91 -15.48 5.92
N PRO A 8 -9.83 -15.70 4.94
CA PRO A 8 -10.13 -14.68 3.94
C PRO A 8 -10.54 -13.35 4.55
N GLU A 9 -11.28 -13.37 5.65
CA GLU A 9 -11.74 -12.16 6.34
C GLU A 9 -10.56 -11.36 6.90
N ILE A 10 -9.57 -12.04 7.49
CA ILE A 10 -8.37 -11.39 8.02
C ILE A 10 -7.55 -10.79 6.88
N LEU A 11 -7.41 -11.50 5.78
CA LEU A 11 -6.69 -10.99 4.61
C LEU A 11 -7.35 -9.73 4.04
N GLU A 12 -8.67 -9.72 3.95
CA GLU A 12 -9.42 -8.56 3.46
C GLU A 12 -9.35 -7.38 4.43
N GLN A 13 -9.45 -7.63 5.73
CA GLN A 13 -9.31 -6.59 6.75
C GLN A 13 -7.91 -5.99 6.71
N SER A 14 -6.90 -6.82 6.55
CA SER A 14 -5.51 -6.36 6.44
C SER A 14 -5.31 -5.51 5.18
N ALA A 15 -5.90 -5.92 4.06
CA ALA A 15 -5.85 -5.14 2.82
C ALA A 15 -6.51 -3.77 3.00
N ALA A 16 -7.67 -3.73 3.62
CA ALA A 16 -8.38 -2.47 3.90
C ALA A 16 -7.56 -1.55 4.81
N LYS A 17 -6.89 -2.12 5.81
CA LYS A 17 -6.04 -1.37 6.73
C LYS A 17 -4.83 -0.78 6.00
N ILE A 18 -4.21 -1.55 5.13
CA ILE A 18 -3.08 -1.07 4.32
C ILE A 18 -3.53 0.06 3.41
N ASP A 19 -4.68 -0.05 2.77
CA ASP A 19 -5.21 1.01 1.91
C ASP A 19 -5.47 2.29 2.70
N GLU A 20 -6.04 2.19 3.88
CA GLU A 20 -6.30 3.33 4.75
C GLU A 20 -5.00 4.02 5.15
N GLU A 21 -4.02 3.24 5.60
CA GLU A 21 -2.72 3.77 6.00
C GLU A 21 -1.95 4.36 4.82
N LYS A 22 -2.08 3.77 3.63
CA LYS A 22 -1.50 4.30 2.40
C LYS A 22 -2.08 5.68 2.09
N GLU A 23 -3.39 5.87 2.22
CA GLU A 23 -4.03 7.16 1.99
C GLU A 23 -3.53 8.23 2.97
N GLN A 24 -3.39 7.88 4.25
CA GLN A 24 -2.83 8.78 5.25
C GLN A 24 -1.39 9.15 4.93
N TYR A 25 -0.60 8.16 4.54
CA TYR A 25 0.79 8.34 4.12
C TYR A 25 0.88 9.31 2.94
N GLN A 26 0.05 9.13 1.91
CA GLN A 26 0.03 10.00 0.74
C GLN A 26 -0.34 11.44 1.10
N ARG A 27 -1.28 11.64 1.99
CA ARG A 27 -1.63 12.98 2.47
C ARG A 27 -0.48 13.64 3.21
N LEU A 28 0.20 12.88 4.07
CA LEU A 28 1.31 13.41 4.86
C LEU A 28 2.48 13.82 3.98
N TYR A 29 2.88 12.98 3.05
CA TYR A 29 3.99 13.36 2.18
C TYR A 29 3.60 14.49 1.22
N GLY A 30 2.34 14.53 0.77
CA GLY A 30 1.83 15.64 -0.02
C GLY A 30 1.97 16.97 0.71
N GLN A 31 1.55 17.01 1.97
CA GLN A 31 1.70 18.20 2.82
C GLN A 31 3.17 18.57 3.03
N LEU A 32 4.02 17.57 3.25
CA LEU A 32 5.44 17.78 3.41
C LEU A 32 6.04 18.46 2.19
N PHE A 33 5.73 17.96 1.00
CA PHE A 33 6.29 18.52 -0.24
C PHE A 33 5.71 19.89 -0.56
N GLU A 34 4.47 20.17 -0.20
CA GLU A 34 3.91 21.52 -0.29
C GLU A 34 4.68 22.51 0.59
N THR A 35 4.98 22.11 1.83
CA THR A 35 5.77 22.91 2.75
C THR A 35 7.19 23.15 2.21
N VAL A 36 7.80 22.12 1.66
CA VAL A 36 9.13 22.23 1.05
C VAL A 36 9.11 23.17 -0.14
N ASP A 37 8.10 23.09 -0.99
CA ASP A 37 7.96 23.99 -2.14
C ASP A 37 7.80 25.44 -1.69
N PHE A 38 7.05 25.68 -0.64
CA PHE A 38 6.90 27.02 -0.06
C PHE A 38 8.24 27.55 0.45
N MET A 39 9.00 26.74 1.20
CA MET A 39 10.33 27.10 1.69
C MET A 39 11.28 27.41 0.55
N ARG A 40 11.25 26.57 -0.48
CA ARG A 40 12.12 26.67 -1.63
C ARG A 40 11.92 27.97 -2.42
N SER A 41 10.70 28.52 -2.39
CA SER A 41 10.40 29.76 -3.12
C SER A 41 11.24 30.96 -2.67
N SER A 42 11.81 30.91 -1.46
CA SER A 42 12.71 31.97 -0.94
C SER A 42 14.18 31.75 -1.27
N TRP A 43 14.52 30.64 -1.92
CA TRP A 43 15.91 30.30 -2.26
C TRP A 43 16.24 30.75 -3.68
N SER A 44 17.48 31.14 -3.91
CA SER A 44 17.92 31.66 -5.19
C SER A 44 18.81 30.65 -5.95
N GLY A 45 18.68 30.66 -7.26
CA GLY A 45 19.62 30.17 -8.26
C GLY A 45 20.03 28.71 -8.11
N LYS A 46 21.33 28.50 -7.95
CA LYS A 46 21.97 27.20 -7.90
C LYS A 46 21.48 26.31 -6.79
N ASP A 47 21.30 26.88 -5.61
CA ASP A 47 20.85 26.13 -4.43
C ASP A 47 19.43 25.61 -4.64
N ASN A 48 18.58 26.41 -5.25
CA ASN A 48 17.22 26.02 -5.58
C ASN A 48 17.19 24.86 -6.56
N THR A 49 18.02 24.91 -7.62
CA THR A 49 18.09 23.85 -8.63
C THR A 49 18.57 22.53 -8.03
N ALA A 50 19.66 22.58 -7.25
CA ALA A 50 20.21 21.38 -6.61
C ALA A 50 19.21 20.75 -5.64
N PHE A 51 18.56 21.58 -4.82
CA PHE A 51 17.57 21.13 -3.87
C PHE A 51 16.33 20.55 -4.58
N SER A 52 15.87 21.20 -5.65
CA SER A 52 14.73 20.74 -6.43
C SER A 52 14.97 19.34 -7.00
N ASN A 53 16.17 19.08 -7.51
CA ASN A 53 16.53 17.77 -8.05
C ASN A 53 16.50 16.70 -6.94
N GLN A 54 17.01 17.03 -5.77
CA GLN A 54 17.03 16.14 -4.62
C GLN A 54 15.62 15.82 -4.13
N ILE A 55 14.76 16.84 -4.01
CA ILE A 55 13.38 16.69 -3.57
C ILE A 55 12.57 15.86 -4.55
N ARG A 56 12.78 16.05 -5.86
CA ARG A 56 12.08 15.26 -6.86
C ARG A 56 12.41 13.77 -6.72
N LYS A 57 13.64 13.47 -6.39
CA LYS A 57 14.11 12.11 -6.15
C LYS A 57 13.39 11.51 -4.94
N PHE A 58 13.30 12.26 -3.84
CA PHE A 58 12.55 11.83 -2.66
C PHE A 58 11.06 11.63 -2.95
N GLU A 59 10.45 12.52 -3.72
CA GLU A 59 9.04 12.35 -4.10
C GLU A 59 8.81 11.04 -4.82
N ASN A 60 9.69 10.69 -5.74
CA ASN A 60 9.59 9.42 -6.47
C ASN A 60 9.70 8.23 -5.53
N ASP A 61 10.61 8.27 -4.57
CA ASP A 61 10.77 7.22 -3.57
C ASP A 61 9.51 7.07 -2.73
N PHE A 62 8.91 8.17 -2.30
CA PHE A 62 7.66 8.15 -1.53
C PHE A 62 6.50 7.58 -2.34
N ARG A 63 6.42 7.92 -3.62
CA ARG A 63 5.39 7.38 -4.52
C ARG A 63 5.56 5.88 -4.72
N GLU A 64 6.78 5.40 -4.85
CA GLU A 64 7.08 3.98 -4.99
C GLU A 64 6.59 3.19 -3.78
N VAL A 65 6.77 3.72 -2.58
CA VAL A 65 6.25 3.07 -1.36
C VAL A 65 4.73 2.96 -1.42
N ALA A 66 4.03 4.01 -1.87
CA ALA A 66 2.58 3.97 -2.02
C ALA A 66 2.14 2.91 -3.04
N VAL A 67 2.87 2.79 -4.16
CA VAL A 67 2.60 1.77 -5.18
C VAL A 67 2.80 0.37 -4.61
N LEU A 68 3.86 0.16 -3.82
CA LEU A 68 4.10 -1.13 -3.17
C LEU A 68 2.98 -1.49 -2.19
N CYS A 69 2.49 -0.51 -1.44
CA CYS A 69 1.35 -0.73 -0.53
C CYS A 69 0.10 -1.15 -1.30
N ALA A 70 -0.20 -0.48 -2.41
CA ALA A 70 -1.34 -0.82 -3.26
C ALA A 70 -1.21 -2.22 -3.84
N SER A 71 -0.02 -2.59 -4.30
CA SER A 71 0.25 -3.94 -4.82
C SER A 71 0.09 -5.00 -3.75
N TYR A 72 0.54 -4.72 -2.53
CA TYR A 72 0.44 -5.65 -1.43
C TYR A 72 -1.01 -5.86 -0.99
N SER A 73 -1.80 -4.79 -0.90
CA SER A 73 -3.21 -4.92 -0.54
C SER A 73 -3.99 -5.69 -1.60
N GLU A 74 -3.67 -5.49 -2.88
CA GLU A 74 -4.26 -6.27 -3.98
C GLU A 74 -3.88 -7.75 -3.87
N PHE A 75 -2.62 -8.03 -3.57
CA PHE A 75 -2.16 -9.40 -3.34
C PHE A 75 -2.97 -10.07 -2.22
N LEU A 76 -3.20 -9.37 -1.12
CA LEU A 76 -3.97 -9.91 -0.01
C LEU A 76 -5.43 -10.20 -0.41
N ARG A 77 -6.04 -9.31 -1.19
CA ARG A 77 -7.40 -9.52 -1.68
C ARG A 77 -7.49 -10.71 -2.63
N ASN A 78 -6.53 -10.83 -3.52
CA ASN A 78 -6.46 -11.97 -4.44
C ASN A 78 -6.22 -13.27 -3.68
N SER A 79 -5.41 -13.25 -2.64
CA SER A 79 -5.17 -14.40 -1.78
C SER A 79 -6.45 -14.82 -1.03
N ALA A 80 -7.22 -13.84 -0.55
CA ALA A 80 -8.50 -14.10 0.10
C ALA A 80 -9.48 -14.77 -0.86
N ARG A 81 -9.55 -14.28 -2.09
CA ARG A 81 -10.42 -14.84 -3.13
C ARG A 81 -10.02 -16.28 -3.45
N ALA A 82 -8.73 -16.51 -3.67
CA ALA A 82 -8.21 -17.84 -3.97
C ALA A 82 -8.50 -18.83 -2.84
N TYR A 83 -8.37 -18.38 -1.61
CA TYR A 83 -8.65 -19.20 -0.42
C TYR A 83 -10.13 -19.59 -0.38
N ARG A 84 -11.05 -18.64 -0.63
CA ARG A 84 -12.48 -18.90 -0.68
C ARG A 84 -12.85 -19.89 -1.79
N GLU A 85 -12.28 -19.71 -2.96
CA GLU A 85 -12.53 -20.62 -4.09
C GLU A 85 -12.07 -22.04 -3.76
N THR A 86 -10.94 -22.19 -3.10
CA THR A 86 -10.44 -23.50 -2.66
C THR A 86 -11.37 -24.11 -1.63
N GLN A 87 -11.82 -23.34 -0.65
CA GLN A 87 -12.77 -23.83 0.36
C GLN A 87 -14.09 -24.24 -0.26
N ASP A 88 -14.60 -23.47 -1.22
CA ASP A 88 -15.85 -23.77 -1.91
C ASP A 88 -15.72 -25.06 -2.74
N ALA A 89 -14.58 -25.24 -3.40
CA ALA A 89 -14.30 -26.45 -4.17
C ALA A 89 -14.26 -27.69 -3.26
N ILE A 90 -13.61 -27.59 -2.12
CA ILE A 90 -13.52 -28.68 -1.14
C ILE A 90 -14.93 -29.02 -0.60
N ALA A 91 -15.70 -28.00 -0.25
CA ALA A 91 -17.07 -28.20 0.24
C ALA A 91 -17.97 -28.85 -0.81
N SER A 92 -17.83 -28.45 -2.06
CA SER A 92 -18.57 -29.04 -3.19
C SER A 92 -18.23 -30.51 -3.38
N GLU A 93 -16.92 -30.86 -3.35
CA GLU A 93 -16.49 -32.26 -3.47
C GLU A 93 -16.99 -33.12 -2.30
N ALA A 94 -16.89 -32.58 -1.09
CA ALA A 94 -17.39 -33.29 0.10
C ALA A 94 -18.89 -33.54 -0.01
N SER A 95 -19.65 -32.62 -0.57
CA SER A 95 -21.08 -32.75 -0.81
C SER A 95 -21.40 -33.86 -1.81
N HIS A 96 -20.52 -34.06 -2.83
CA HIS A 96 -20.69 -35.12 -3.82
C HIS A 96 -20.39 -36.52 -3.29
N LEU A 97 -19.58 -36.61 -2.23
CA LEU A 97 -19.19 -37.89 -1.64
C LEU A 97 -20.24 -38.42 -0.63
N ALA A 98 -21.16 -37.59 -0.22
CA ALA A 98 -22.17 -37.94 0.79
C ALA A 98 -23.35 -38.73 0.25
#